data_d48e158ed51c84daa4f49dd93bebc672
#
_entry.id   d48e158ed51c84daa4f49dd93bebc672
#
_cell.length_a   1.000
_cell.length_b   1.000
_cell.length_c   1.000
_cell.angle_alpha   90.00
_cell.angle_beta   90.00
_cell.angle_gamma   90.00
#
_symmetry.space_group_name_H-M   'P 1'
#
loop_
_entity.id
_entity.type
_entity.pdbx_description
1 polymer ?
#
loop_
_entity_poly.entity_id
_entity_poly.type
_entity_poly.pdbx_seq_one_letter_code
_entity_poly.pdbx_strand_id
1 'polypeptide(L)'
;KITFWRQDKGAAWEGTLNKKRTLPGSFVCILGVCMELYELKEETERVILVGVATRENEDVQESLDELEELAETAGAQVVGRVVQSREGIHPGYYVGTGKLEEIQMAVRGLDATGIICDDELSPSQMNNLERELECKVMDRTVVILDIFAARAKTSEGKIQVELAQLRYRAARLTGLGTSLSRLGGGIGTRGPGEKKLEMDRRLIKTRISQLKRELEQVKRHRELLREGRKKDNLLTGAIVGYTNAGKSTLLNTLTHAGVLEEDKLFATLDPTTRVLELPGKQKIYLTDTVGFIRKLPHHLIEAFK
;
A
#
# COMPACT_ATOMS: atom_id res chain seq x y z
N LYS A 1 -37.39 -19.24 -9.60
CA LYS A 1 -37.58 -19.91 -10.93
C LYS A 1 -36.59 -19.24 -11.88
N ILE A 2 -35.56 -19.99 -12.32
CA ILE A 2 -34.63 -19.54 -13.34
C ILE A 2 -34.86 -20.44 -14.54
N THR A 3 -35.20 -19.84 -15.66
CA THR A 3 -35.50 -20.55 -16.92
C THR A 3 -34.24 -20.51 -17.79
N PHE A 4 -33.73 -21.69 -18.20
CA PHE A 4 -32.58 -21.81 -19.10
C PHE A 4 -33.03 -22.29 -20.47
N TRP A 5 -32.55 -21.65 -21.54
CA TRP A 5 -32.77 -22.07 -22.94
C TRP A 5 -31.59 -22.90 -23.43
N ARG A 6 -31.85 -24.06 -23.98
CA ARG A 6 -30.88 -24.87 -24.71
C ARG A 6 -31.09 -24.68 -26.20
N GLN A 7 -30.05 -24.32 -26.91
CA GLN A 7 -30.13 -23.98 -28.33
C GLN A 7 -30.29 -25.18 -29.29
N ASP A 8 -30.25 -26.41 -28.82
CA ASP A 8 -30.46 -27.59 -29.65
C ASP A 8 -31.71 -28.35 -29.19
N LYS A 9 -32.80 -28.23 -29.92
CA LYS A 9 -34.05 -28.98 -29.81
C LYS A 9 -35.12 -28.45 -28.87
N GLY A 10 -35.53 -27.19 -28.92
CA GLY A 10 -36.91 -26.75 -28.64
C GLY A 10 -37.69 -27.31 -27.42
N ALA A 11 -37.02 -27.80 -26.39
CA ALA A 11 -37.65 -28.31 -25.18
C ALA A 11 -37.17 -27.51 -23.95
N ALA A 12 -38.13 -26.87 -23.27
CA ALA A 12 -37.89 -26.20 -22.00
C ALA A 12 -37.78 -27.24 -20.87
N TRP A 13 -36.72 -27.16 -20.07
CA TRP A 13 -36.59 -27.93 -18.83
C TRP A 13 -36.87 -27.02 -17.62
N GLU A 14 -37.94 -27.38 -16.86
CA GLU A 14 -38.18 -26.82 -15.53
C GLU A 14 -37.46 -27.69 -14.50
N GLY A 15 -36.33 -27.23 -13.99
CA GLY A 15 -35.60 -27.86 -12.89
C GLY A 15 -35.79 -27.09 -11.59
N THR A 16 -36.45 -27.71 -10.61
CA THR A 16 -36.49 -27.22 -9.23
C THR A 16 -35.21 -27.61 -8.53
N LEU A 17 -34.38 -26.61 -8.17
CA LEU A 17 -33.24 -26.80 -7.30
C LEU A 17 -33.68 -27.11 -5.87
N ASN A 18 -33.60 -28.39 -5.48
CA ASN A 18 -33.86 -28.81 -4.12
C ASN A 18 -32.54 -28.86 -3.32
N LYS A 19 -32.59 -28.10 -2.22
CA LYS A 19 -31.70 -28.10 -1.03
C LYS A 19 -30.37 -28.85 -1.07
N LYS A 20 -29.33 -28.05 -0.86
CA LYS A 20 -28.07 -28.30 -0.11
C LYS A 20 -27.76 -29.74 0.28
N ARG A 21 -26.83 -30.34 -0.45
CA ARG A 21 -25.85 -31.28 0.10
C ARG A 21 -24.48 -30.63 -0.01
N THR A 22 -23.95 -30.17 1.11
CA THR A 22 -22.56 -29.75 1.25
C THR A 22 -21.68 -31.00 1.20
N LEU A 23 -21.00 -31.20 0.08
CA LEU A 23 -19.85 -32.10 -0.03
C LEU A 23 -18.59 -31.29 0.29
N PRO A 24 -17.56 -31.87 0.89
CA PRO A 24 -16.29 -31.20 1.12
C PRO A 24 -15.62 -30.94 -0.25
N GLY A 25 -15.53 -29.68 -0.64
CA GLY A 25 -15.15 -29.18 -1.95
C GLY A 25 -16.36 -28.60 -2.66
N SER A 26 -16.46 -27.26 -2.73
CA SER A 26 -17.60 -26.59 -3.38
C SER A 26 -17.51 -26.76 -4.89
N PHE A 27 -18.27 -27.68 -5.45
CA PHE A 27 -18.43 -27.85 -6.89
C PHE A 27 -19.66 -27.08 -7.38
N VAL A 28 -19.50 -26.24 -8.40
CA VAL A 28 -20.61 -25.67 -9.15
C VAL A 28 -20.67 -26.38 -10.50
N CYS A 29 -21.72 -27.17 -10.72
CA CYS A 29 -22.03 -27.77 -12.03
C CYS A 29 -22.91 -26.82 -12.83
N ILE A 30 -22.38 -26.20 -13.86
CA ILE A 30 -23.12 -25.47 -14.86
C ILE A 30 -22.96 -26.19 -16.19
N LEU A 31 -24.07 -26.67 -16.77
CA LEU A 31 -24.10 -27.32 -18.08
C LEU A 31 -23.23 -28.59 -18.22
N GLY A 32 -23.14 -29.42 -17.15
CA GLY A 32 -22.44 -30.70 -17.23
C GLY A 32 -20.89 -30.61 -17.17
N VAL A 33 -20.35 -29.42 -16.98
CA VAL A 33 -18.93 -29.21 -16.70
C VAL A 33 -18.78 -28.96 -15.20
N CYS A 34 -18.19 -29.92 -14.48
CA CYS A 34 -17.76 -29.73 -13.12
C CYS A 34 -16.50 -28.85 -13.13
N MET A 35 -16.64 -27.61 -12.77
CA MET A 35 -15.49 -26.76 -12.43
C MET A 35 -15.25 -26.85 -10.93
N GLU A 36 -14.06 -27.30 -10.55
CA GLU A 36 -13.58 -27.12 -9.18
C GLU A 36 -13.49 -25.61 -8.92
N LEU A 37 -14.28 -25.12 -7.99
CA LEU A 37 -14.06 -23.81 -7.40
C LEU A 37 -12.86 -23.96 -6.47
N TYR A 38 -11.68 -23.58 -6.95
CA TYR A 38 -10.57 -23.28 -6.07
C TYR A 38 -10.98 -22.04 -5.26
N GLU A 39 -11.28 -22.22 -3.98
CA GLU A 39 -11.15 -21.11 -3.05
C GLU A 39 -9.73 -20.61 -3.18
N LEU A 40 -9.54 -19.45 -3.77
CA LEU A 40 -8.31 -18.68 -3.63
C LEU A 40 -8.20 -18.37 -2.14
N LYS A 41 -7.59 -19.29 -1.37
CA LYS A 41 -7.04 -18.94 -0.07
C LYS A 41 -6.04 -17.83 -0.39
N GLU A 42 -6.30 -16.63 0.07
CA GLU A 42 -5.29 -15.59 0.14
C GLU A 42 -4.19 -16.17 1.01
N GLU A 43 -3.15 -16.68 0.36
CA GLU A 43 -1.95 -17.13 1.08
C GLU A 43 -1.34 -15.88 1.70
N THR A 44 -1.31 -15.82 3.03
CA THR A 44 -0.66 -14.74 3.75
C THR A 44 0.80 -14.66 3.31
N GLU A 45 1.22 -13.51 2.79
CA GLU A 45 2.61 -13.29 2.39
C GLU A 45 3.53 -13.44 3.62
N ARG A 46 4.50 -14.34 3.53
CA ARG A 46 5.50 -14.60 4.57
C ARG A 46 6.77 -13.82 4.23
N VAL A 47 7.14 -12.86 5.06
CA VAL A 47 8.19 -11.92 4.73
C VAL A 47 9.32 -11.89 5.76
N ILE A 48 10.54 -11.62 5.27
CA ILE A 48 11.70 -11.34 6.11
C ILE A 48 12.00 -9.86 6.07
N LEU A 49 12.17 -9.23 7.23
CA LEU A 49 12.56 -7.84 7.34
C LEU A 49 14.07 -7.71 7.22
N VAL A 50 14.52 -6.75 6.42
CA VAL A 50 15.95 -6.50 6.18
C VAL A 50 16.28 -5.06 6.52
N GLY A 51 17.19 -4.86 7.47
CA GLY A 51 17.65 -3.53 7.91
C GLY A 51 19.17 -3.38 7.80
N VAL A 52 19.62 -2.15 7.51
CA VAL A 52 21.04 -1.77 7.52
C VAL A 52 21.27 -0.72 8.61
N ALA A 53 22.06 -1.10 9.63
CA ALA A 53 22.51 -0.18 10.65
C ALA A 53 23.69 0.65 10.09
N THR A 54 23.52 1.97 10.04
CA THR A 54 24.57 2.92 9.66
C THR A 54 24.85 3.86 10.84
N ARG A 55 25.96 4.62 10.78
CA ARG A 55 26.26 5.63 11.81
C ARG A 55 25.16 6.68 11.97
N GLU A 56 24.39 6.93 10.92
CA GLU A 56 23.27 7.89 10.93
C GLU A 56 21.95 7.25 11.42
N ASN A 57 21.86 5.92 11.45
CA ASN A 57 20.69 5.16 11.81
C ASN A 57 21.06 4.06 12.82
N GLU A 58 21.36 4.49 14.07
CA GLU A 58 21.72 3.59 15.16
C GLU A 58 20.53 2.78 15.69
N ASP A 59 19.30 3.31 15.57
CA ASP A 59 18.06 2.72 16.10
C ASP A 59 17.37 1.76 15.09
N VAL A 60 18.15 0.92 14.40
CA VAL A 60 17.61 -0.02 13.40
C VAL A 60 16.62 -1.00 14.02
N GLN A 61 16.80 -1.41 15.27
CA GLN A 61 15.89 -2.35 15.93
C GLN A 61 14.49 -1.74 16.11
N GLU A 62 14.40 -0.51 16.63
CA GLU A 62 13.11 0.20 16.75
C GLU A 62 12.47 0.47 15.37
N SER A 63 13.31 0.74 14.34
CA SER A 63 12.82 0.91 12.97
C SER A 63 12.23 -0.37 12.41
N LEU A 64 12.84 -1.53 12.71
CA LEU A 64 12.34 -2.84 12.31
C LEU A 64 11.11 -3.27 13.11
N ASP A 65 11.01 -2.91 14.39
CA ASP A 65 9.80 -3.14 15.19
C ASP A 65 8.60 -2.41 14.58
N GLU A 66 8.78 -1.13 14.21
CA GLU A 66 7.75 -0.37 13.50
C GLU A 66 7.44 -0.94 12.09
N LEU A 67 8.46 -1.44 11.37
CA LEU A 67 8.27 -2.08 10.07
C LEU A 67 7.50 -3.40 10.17
N GLU A 68 7.68 -4.16 11.26
CA GLU A 68 6.90 -5.35 11.54
C GLU A 68 5.42 -5.03 11.75
N GLU A 69 5.10 -4.03 12.58
CA GLU A 69 3.72 -3.56 12.76
C GLU A 69 3.10 -3.07 11.44
N LEU A 70 3.89 -2.44 10.55
CA LEU A 70 3.44 -2.07 9.21
C LEU A 70 3.13 -3.29 8.36
N ALA A 71 4.04 -4.27 8.32
CA ALA A 71 3.86 -5.49 7.53
C ALA A 71 2.61 -6.27 7.99
N GLU A 72 2.41 -6.43 9.30
CA GLU A 72 1.22 -7.04 9.89
C GLU A 72 -0.06 -6.25 9.56
N THR A 73 0.01 -4.92 9.61
CA THR A 73 -1.12 -4.05 9.23
C THR A 73 -1.48 -4.21 7.75
N ALA A 74 -0.48 -4.45 6.89
CA ALA A 74 -0.68 -4.75 5.47
C ALA A 74 -1.17 -6.19 5.21
N GLY A 75 -1.20 -7.06 6.24
CA GLY A 75 -1.65 -8.45 6.14
C GLY A 75 -0.55 -9.47 5.86
N ALA A 76 0.72 -9.07 5.93
CA ALA A 76 1.85 -9.98 5.81
C ALA A 76 2.22 -10.59 7.17
N GLN A 77 2.80 -11.79 7.16
CA GLN A 77 3.38 -12.45 8.33
C GLN A 77 4.89 -12.29 8.33
N VAL A 78 5.45 -11.67 9.34
CA VAL A 78 6.91 -11.59 9.50
C VAL A 78 7.44 -12.90 10.08
N VAL A 79 8.35 -13.56 9.33
CA VAL A 79 8.92 -14.87 9.70
C VAL A 79 10.38 -14.77 10.10
N GLY A 80 11.03 -13.61 9.93
CA GLY A 80 12.41 -13.41 10.33
C GLY A 80 12.86 -11.97 10.15
N ARG A 81 14.00 -11.64 10.77
CA ARG A 81 14.65 -10.34 10.65
C ARG A 81 16.14 -10.53 10.37
N VAL A 82 16.68 -9.75 9.45
CA VAL A 82 18.12 -9.74 9.11
C VAL A 82 18.65 -8.33 9.21
N VAL A 83 19.69 -8.14 10.01
CA VAL A 83 20.32 -6.83 10.20
C VAL A 83 21.78 -6.92 9.77
N GLN A 84 22.27 -5.89 9.12
CA GLN A 84 23.68 -5.72 8.81
C GLN A 84 24.18 -4.35 9.26
N SER A 85 25.27 -4.31 10.05
CA SER A 85 25.96 -3.06 10.37
C SER A 85 26.98 -2.72 9.27
N ARG A 86 26.91 -1.49 8.75
CA ARG A 86 27.82 -0.98 7.71
C ARG A 86 28.04 0.52 7.88
N GLU A 87 29.10 1.03 7.27
CA GLU A 87 29.32 2.48 7.19
C GLU A 87 28.30 3.20 6.29
N GLY A 88 27.72 2.48 5.31
CA GLY A 88 26.71 3.01 4.39
C GLY A 88 26.01 1.91 3.62
N ILE A 89 24.88 2.24 3.06
CA ILE A 89 24.05 1.36 2.22
C ILE A 89 24.80 0.99 0.94
N HIS A 90 24.81 -0.30 0.59
CA HIS A 90 25.45 -0.73 -0.65
C HIS A 90 24.66 -0.24 -1.88
N PRO A 91 25.31 0.46 -2.84
CA PRO A 91 24.61 1.12 -3.94
C PRO A 91 23.89 0.15 -4.91
N GLY A 92 24.38 -1.09 -5.02
CA GLY A 92 23.82 -2.08 -5.95
C GLY A 92 22.84 -3.06 -5.33
N TYR A 93 23.00 -3.43 -4.04
CA TYR A 93 22.24 -4.51 -3.40
C TYR A 93 21.65 -4.14 -2.05
N TYR A 94 21.73 -2.88 -1.62
CA TYR A 94 21.29 -2.45 -0.30
C TYR A 94 22.16 -3.03 0.84
N VAL A 95 22.38 -4.32 0.84
CA VAL A 95 23.25 -5.08 1.78
C VAL A 95 24.57 -5.50 1.10
N GLY A 96 25.53 -6.00 1.86
CA GLY A 96 26.75 -6.59 1.31
C GLY A 96 26.51 -7.98 0.71
N THR A 97 27.38 -8.41 -0.20
CA THR A 97 27.24 -9.69 -0.93
C THR A 97 27.16 -10.91 -0.03
N GLY A 98 27.99 -11.00 1.01
CA GLY A 98 27.91 -12.11 1.99
C GLY A 98 26.61 -12.14 2.79
N LYS A 99 26.01 -10.96 3.08
CA LYS A 99 24.69 -10.88 3.74
C LYS A 99 23.57 -11.27 2.78
N LEU A 100 23.75 -11.04 1.49
CA LEU A 100 22.79 -11.46 0.47
C LEU A 100 22.61 -12.99 0.43
N GLU A 101 23.71 -13.73 0.53
CA GLU A 101 23.68 -15.21 0.62
C GLU A 101 22.96 -15.67 1.90
N GLU A 102 23.19 -15.02 3.02
CA GLU A 102 22.50 -15.30 4.29
C GLU A 102 20.98 -15.05 4.15
N ILE A 103 20.57 -13.95 3.52
CA ILE A 103 19.14 -13.66 3.24
C ILE A 103 18.55 -14.74 2.33
N GLN A 104 19.26 -15.15 1.29
CA GLN A 104 18.79 -16.20 0.38
C GLN A 104 18.57 -17.54 1.12
N MET A 105 19.51 -17.92 2.01
CA MET A 105 19.34 -19.11 2.86
C MET A 105 18.14 -18.97 3.80
N ALA A 106 17.94 -17.79 4.40
CA ALA A 106 16.82 -17.51 5.28
C ALA A 106 15.47 -17.58 4.53
N VAL A 107 15.39 -17.00 3.32
CA VAL A 107 14.19 -17.06 2.46
C VAL A 107 13.79 -18.52 2.20
N ARG A 108 14.75 -19.38 1.84
CA ARG A 108 14.50 -20.80 1.59
C ARG A 108 14.21 -21.58 2.87
N GLY A 109 14.95 -21.31 3.94
CA GLY A 109 14.81 -22.04 5.22
C GLY A 109 13.52 -21.72 5.98
N LEU A 110 13.01 -20.50 5.85
CA LEU A 110 11.78 -20.04 6.50
C LEU A 110 10.56 -20.10 5.57
N ASP A 111 10.72 -20.58 4.34
CA ASP A 111 9.67 -20.61 3.32
C ASP A 111 9.01 -19.23 3.16
N ALA A 112 9.85 -18.18 3.05
CA ALA A 112 9.40 -16.82 2.90
C ALA A 112 9.06 -16.53 1.42
N THR A 113 7.95 -15.84 1.19
CA THR A 113 7.50 -15.44 -0.17
C THR A 113 8.19 -14.17 -0.66
N GLY A 114 8.80 -13.39 0.26
CA GLY A 114 9.47 -12.15 -0.08
C GLY A 114 10.25 -11.54 1.08
N ILE A 115 10.88 -10.41 0.79
CA ILE A 115 11.58 -9.57 1.77
C ILE A 115 11.04 -8.16 1.79
N ILE A 116 11.14 -7.48 2.94
CA ILE A 116 10.84 -6.04 3.08
C ILE A 116 12.09 -5.35 3.60
N CYS A 117 12.59 -4.38 2.85
CA CYS A 117 13.70 -3.53 3.26
C CYS A 117 13.22 -2.31 4.04
N ASP A 118 13.93 -1.95 5.10
CA ASP A 118 13.58 -0.86 6.01
C ASP A 118 13.73 0.54 5.41
N ASP A 119 14.57 0.69 4.39
CA ASP A 119 14.81 1.94 3.68
C ASP A 119 14.21 1.89 2.27
N GLU A 120 14.00 3.07 1.67
CA GLU A 120 13.55 3.17 0.28
C GLU A 120 14.65 2.66 -0.66
N LEU A 121 14.30 1.72 -1.52
CA LEU A 121 15.22 1.12 -2.49
C LEU A 121 15.25 1.91 -3.79
N SER A 122 16.45 2.08 -4.35
CA SER A 122 16.58 2.51 -5.74
C SER A 122 16.06 1.43 -6.71
N PRO A 123 15.62 1.81 -7.92
CA PRO A 123 15.16 0.82 -8.91
C PRO A 123 16.20 -0.25 -9.24
N SER A 124 17.48 0.11 -9.25
CA SER A 124 18.59 -0.83 -9.48
C SER A 124 18.79 -1.80 -8.33
N GLN A 125 18.70 -1.34 -7.08
CA GLN A 125 18.78 -2.21 -5.91
C GLN A 125 17.65 -3.23 -5.89
N MET A 126 16.41 -2.77 -6.13
CA MET A 126 15.24 -3.64 -6.15
C MET A 126 15.38 -4.75 -7.21
N ASN A 127 15.68 -4.37 -8.46
CA ASN A 127 15.87 -5.35 -9.55
C ASN A 127 17.02 -6.33 -9.30
N ASN A 128 18.12 -5.86 -8.71
CA ASN A 128 19.26 -6.73 -8.39
C ASN A 128 18.90 -7.71 -7.27
N LEU A 129 18.21 -7.24 -6.22
CA LEU A 129 17.75 -8.09 -5.13
C LEU A 129 16.74 -9.14 -5.62
N GLU A 130 15.73 -8.75 -6.41
CA GLU A 130 14.74 -9.68 -6.97
C GLU A 130 15.39 -10.78 -7.81
N ARG A 131 16.40 -10.40 -8.63
CA ARG A 131 17.12 -11.36 -9.46
C ARG A 131 17.96 -12.35 -8.66
N GLU A 132 18.66 -11.87 -7.61
CA GLU A 132 19.55 -12.73 -6.82
C GLU A 132 18.80 -13.58 -5.79
N LEU A 133 17.74 -13.04 -5.22
CA LEU A 133 16.95 -13.74 -4.18
C LEU A 133 15.83 -14.60 -4.74
N GLU A 134 15.47 -14.39 -6.02
CA GLU A 134 14.36 -15.09 -6.70
C GLU A 134 13.02 -15.00 -5.92
N CYS A 135 12.82 -13.92 -5.19
CA CYS A 135 11.61 -13.66 -4.40
C CYS A 135 11.13 -12.22 -4.56
N LYS A 136 9.92 -11.94 -4.07
CA LYS A 136 9.35 -10.59 -4.07
C LYS A 136 10.18 -9.68 -3.16
N VAL A 137 10.57 -8.51 -3.66
CA VAL A 137 11.28 -7.49 -2.88
C VAL A 137 10.41 -6.26 -2.75
N MET A 138 10.21 -5.84 -1.52
CA MET A 138 9.44 -4.64 -1.17
C MET A 138 10.30 -3.71 -0.34
N ASP A 139 9.95 -2.45 -0.29
CA ASP A 139 10.52 -1.48 0.64
C ASP A 139 9.42 -0.90 1.55
N ARG A 140 9.82 -0.21 2.60
CA ARG A 140 8.90 0.46 3.53
C ARG A 140 7.86 1.31 2.82
N THR A 141 8.23 1.96 1.72
CA THR A 141 7.35 2.83 0.93
C THR A 141 6.17 2.08 0.31
N VAL A 142 6.42 0.89 -0.26
CA VAL A 142 5.37 0.04 -0.85
C VAL A 142 4.39 -0.40 0.23
N VAL A 143 4.90 -0.87 1.37
CA VAL A 143 4.05 -1.34 2.49
C VAL A 143 3.12 -0.22 2.98
N ILE A 144 3.66 1.00 3.17
CA ILE A 144 2.85 2.16 3.56
C ILE A 144 1.79 2.49 2.51
N LEU A 145 2.16 2.45 1.22
CA LEU A 145 1.22 2.71 0.13
C LEU A 145 0.09 1.69 0.05
N ASP A 146 0.39 0.42 0.34
CA ASP A 146 -0.61 -0.65 0.36
C ASP A 146 -1.59 -0.48 1.54
N ILE A 147 -1.09 -0.13 2.73
CA ILE A 147 -1.94 0.22 3.88
C ILE A 147 -2.86 1.40 3.52
N PHE A 148 -2.32 2.44 2.89
CA PHE A 148 -3.10 3.61 2.50
C PHE A 148 -4.15 3.28 1.44
N ALA A 149 -3.83 2.42 0.47
CA ALA A 149 -4.78 1.98 -0.53
C ALA A 149 -5.97 1.21 0.09
N ALA A 150 -5.69 0.38 1.10
CA ALA A 150 -6.72 -0.34 1.84
C ALA A 150 -7.58 0.57 2.73
N ARG A 151 -6.99 1.64 3.29
CA ARG A 151 -7.64 2.53 4.27
C ARG A 151 -8.33 3.75 3.68
N ALA A 152 -7.98 4.19 2.48
CA ALA A 152 -8.57 5.37 1.82
C ALA A 152 -10.05 5.15 1.51
N LYS A 153 -10.93 5.85 2.23
CA LYS A 153 -12.39 5.80 2.04
C LYS A 153 -12.89 6.99 1.22
N THR A 154 -12.32 8.18 1.45
CA THR A 154 -12.74 9.40 0.75
C THR A 154 -12.23 9.43 -0.69
N SER A 155 -12.96 10.13 -1.56
CA SER A 155 -12.54 10.35 -2.96
C SER A 155 -11.18 11.04 -3.03
N GLU A 156 -10.93 12.00 -2.16
CA GLU A 156 -9.66 12.71 -2.09
C GLU A 156 -8.52 11.79 -1.65
N GLY A 157 -8.70 11.03 -0.56
CA GLY A 157 -7.72 10.05 -0.08
C GLY A 157 -7.35 9.05 -1.18
N LYS A 158 -8.35 8.52 -1.92
CA LYS A 158 -8.11 7.61 -3.05
C LYS A 158 -7.28 8.24 -4.16
N ILE A 159 -7.59 9.49 -4.54
CA ILE A 159 -6.83 10.24 -5.56
C ILE A 159 -5.39 10.46 -5.10
N GLN A 160 -5.18 10.84 -3.85
CA GLN A 160 -3.85 11.08 -3.29
C GLN A 160 -3.02 9.80 -3.23
N VAL A 161 -3.61 8.69 -2.80
CA VAL A 161 -2.94 7.38 -2.75
C VAL A 161 -2.61 6.89 -4.15
N GLU A 162 -3.55 6.95 -5.11
CA GLU A 162 -3.29 6.57 -6.51
C GLU A 162 -2.17 7.42 -7.11
N LEU A 163 -2.17 8.71 -6.82
CA LEU A 163 -1.11 9.63 -7.29
C LEU A 163 0.26 9.24 -6.73
N ALA A 164 0.34 8.91 -5.43
CA ALA A 164 1.58 8.48 -4.78
C ALA A 164 2.07 7.14 -5.35
N GLN A 165 1.19 6.15 -5.52
CA GLN A 165 1.52 4.87 -6.15
C GLN A 165 2.03 5.02 -7.58
N LEU A 166 1.40 5.88 -8.38
CA LEU A 166 1.82 6.12 -9.76
C LEU A 166 3.17 6.85 -9.83
N ARG A 167 3.44 7.80 -8.91
CA ARG A 167 4.76 8.45 -8.81
C ARG A 167 5.85 7.44 -8.45
N TYR A 168 5.58 6.60 -7.46
CA TYR A 168 6.48 5.52 -7.06
C TYR A 168 6.80 4.57 -8.22
N ARG A 169 5.77 4.11 -8.96
CA ARG A 169 5.94 3.27 -10.15
C ARG A 169 6.69 3.99 -11.27
N ALA A 170 6.38 5.27 -11.52
CA ALA A 170 7.04 6.06 -12.55
C ALA A 170 8.55 6.20 -12.31
N ALA A 171 8.97 6.41 -11.06
CA ALA A 171 10.39 6.47 -10.69
C ALA A 171 11.11 5.15 -10.99
N ARG A 172 10.46 4.01 -10.75
CA ARG A 172 11.04 2.68 -10.99
C ARG A 172 11.09 2.28 -12.45
N LEU A 173 10.14 2.67 -13.27
CA LEU A 173 10.19 2.45 -14.70
C LEU A 173 11.37 3.19 -15.38
N THR A 174 11.92 4.24 -14.76
CA THR A 174 13.10 4.95 -15.32
C THR A 174 14.39 4.14 -15.22
N GLY A 175 14.53 3.25 -14.25
CA GLY A 175 15.72 2.38 -14.08
C GLY A 175 15.77 1.18 -15.02
N LEU A 176 14.63 0.68 -15.48
CA LEU A 176 14.53 -0.52 -16.33
C LEU A 176 14.99 -0.26 -17.78
N GLY A 177 14.88 0.98 -18.28
CA GLY A 177 15.24 1.31 -19.65
C GLY A 177 16.73 1.16 -19.97
N THR A 178 17.62 1.39 -18.99
CA THR A 178 19.07 1.27 -19.18
C THR A 178 19.57 -0.18 -19.15
N SER A 179 18.88 -1.09 -18.47
CA SER A 179 19.23 -2.51 -18.46
C SER A 179 18.76 -3.23 -19.73
N LEU A 180 17.64 -2.82 -20.30
CA LEU A 180 17.09 -3.38 -21.56
C LEU A 180 17.82 -2.86 -22.81
N SER A 181 18.35 -1.64 -22.79
CA SER A 181 19.12 -1.07 -23.91
C SER A 181 20.51 -1.68 -24.08
N ARG A 182 21.07 -2.31 -23.02
CA ARG A 182 22.35 -3.04 -23.12
C ARG A 182 22.27 -4.39 -23.85
N LEU A 183 21.07 -4.95 -24.01
CA LEU A 183 20.83 -6.22 -24.72
C LEU A 183 20.60 -6.07 -26.23
N GLY A 184 20.42 -4.85 -26.72
CA GLY A 184 20.20 -4.54 -28.13
C GLY A 184 21.39 -3.80 -28.74
N GLY A 185 22.44 -4.50 -29.14
CA GLY A 185 23.62 -3.93 -29.80
C GLY A 185 23.32 -3.44 -31.21
N GLY A 186 22.79 -2.23 -31.37
CA GLY A 186 22.61 -1.60 -32.67
C GLY A 186 22.19 -0.14 -32.55
N ILE A 187 22.91 0.76 -33.25
CA ILE A 187 22.54 2.18 -33.37
C ILE A 187 21.22 2.26 -34.14
N GLY A 188 20.11 2.64 -33.46
CA GLY A 188 18.84 2.98 -34.11
C GLY A 188 17.69 1.96 -34.00
N THR A 189 17.90 0.77 -33.42
CA THR A 189 16.80 -0.21 -33.22
C THR A 189 16.28 -0.20 -31.81
N ARG A 190 15.25 0.62 -31.54
CA ARG A 190 14.43 0.50 -30.33
C ARG A 190 13.69 -0.84 -30.37
N GLY A 191 14.04 -1.76 -29.47
CA GLY A 191 13.37 -3.05 -29.35
C GLY A 191 11.89 -2.92 -28.95
N PRO A 192 11.05 -3.95 -29.18
CA PRO A 192 9.63 -3.94 -28.80
C PRO A 192 9.41 -3.70 -27.29
N GLY A 193 10.35 -4.10 -26.42
CA GLY A 193 10.32 -3.83 -24.99
C GLY A 193 10.50 -2.36 -24.63
N GLU A 194 11.39 -1.62 -25.33
CA GLU A 194 11.56 -0.18 -25.12
C GLU A 194 10.31 0.61 -25.51
N LYS A 195 9.64 0.23 -26.60
CA LYS A 195 8.38 0.86 -27.03
C LYS A 195 7.27 0.64 -25.98
N LYS A 196 7.20 -0.56 -25.40
CA LYS A 196 6.22 -0.87 -24.36
C LYS A 196 6.47 -0.04 -23.09
N LEU A 197 7.71 0.02 -22.60
CA LEU A 197 8.09 0.85 -21.44
C LEU A 197 7.83 2.35 -21.68
N GLU A 198 8.09 2.85 -22.89
CA GLU A 198 7.82 4.25 -23.22
C GLU A 198 6.30 4.53 -23.24
N MET A 199 5.50 3.58 -23.74
CA MET A 199 4.04 3.66 -23.73
C MET A 199 3.50 3.67 -22.30
N ASP A 200 3.97 2.74 -21.46
CA ASP A 200 3.58 2.65 -20.05
C ASP A 200 3.93 3.94 -19.27
N ARG A 201 5.13 4.49 -19.50
CA ARG A 201 5.52 5.80 -18.95
C ARG A 201 4.60 6.93 -19.39
N ARG A 202 4.20 6.95 -20.66
CA ARG A 202 3.29 7.97 -21.18
C ARG A 202 1.91 7.86 -20.55
N LEU A 203 1.39 6.64 -20.42
CA LEU A 203 0.11 6.37 -19.75
C LEU A 203 0.14 6.82 -18.29
N ILE A 204 1.18 6.45 -17.54
CA ILE A 204 1.34 6.87 -16.14
C ILE A 204 1.44 8.39 -16.01
N LYS A 205 2.25 9.06 -16.86
CA LYS A 205 2.34 10.54 -16.83
C LYS A 205 1.00 11.22 -17.15
N THR A 206 0.25 10.68 -18.10
CA THR A 206 -1.09 11.20 -18.43
C THR A 206 -2.03 11.05 -17.24
N ARG A 207 -2.04 9.87 -16.60
CA ARG A 207 -2.88 9.62 -15.43
C ARG A 207 -2.50 10.50 -14.24
N ILE A 208 -1.21 10.67 -13.96
CA ILE A 208 -0.71 11.61 -12.94
C ILE A 208 -1.20 13.04 -13.22
N SER A 209 -1.16 13.49 -14.48
CA SER A 209 -1.62 14.83 -14.84
C SER A 209 -3.13 14.99 -14.66
N GLN A 210 -3.89 13.95 -14.95
CA GLN A 210 -5.34 13.92 -14.73
C GLN A 210 -5.66 14.00 -13.23
N LEU A 211 -5.06 13.12 -12.41
CA LEU A 211 -5.28 13.08 -10.97
C LEU A 211 -4.89 14.40 -10.28
N LYS A 212 -3.81 15.06 -10.74
CA LYS A 212 -3.44 16.39 -10.23
C LYS A 212 -4.53 17.43 -10.47
N ARG A 213 -5.18 17.41 -11.65
CA ARG A 213 -6.29 18.32 -11.95
C ARG A 213 -7.51 18.02 -11.08
N GLU A 214 -7.85 16.76 -10.89
CA GLU A 214 -8.94 16.34 -10.01
C GLU A 214 -8.67 16.78 -8.55
N LEU A 215 -7.46 16.58 -8.05
CA LEU A 215 -7.05 16.99 -6.71
C LEU A 215 -7.13 18.53 -6.53
N GLU A 216 -6.74 19.29 -7.54
CA GLU A 216 -6.83 20.75 -7.52
C GLU A 216 -8.28 21.23 -7.41
N GLN A 217 -9.22 20.58 -8.07
CA GLN A 217 -10.65 20.88 -7.94
C GLN A 217 -11.14 20.63 -6.52
N VAL A 218 -10.74 19.50 -5.91
CA VAL A 218 -11.09 19.17 -4.52
C VAL A 218 -10.51 20.19 -3.55
N LYS A 219 -9.25 20.61 -3.74
CA LYS A 219 -8.61 21.66 -2.92
C LYS A 219 -9.38 22.99 -2.97
N ARG A 220 -9.76 23.46 -4.16
CA ARG A 220 -10.56 24.67 -4.33
C ARG A 220 -11.90 24.59 -3.59
N HIS A 221 -12.58 23.44 -3.69
CA HIS A 221 -13.83 23.25 -2.96
C HIS A 221 -13.63 23.31 -1.44
N ARG A 222 -12.56 22.72 -0.92
CA ARG A 222 -12.20 22.80 0.51
C ARG A 222 -11.88 24.23 0.95
N GLU A 223 -11.17 25.00 0.14
CA GLU A 223 -10.86 26.41 0.45
C GLU A 223 -12.13 27.23 0.63
N LEU A 224 -13.11 27.09 -0.26
CA LEU A 224 -14.41 27.74 -0.12
C LEU A 224 -15.13 27.36 1.17
N LEU A 225 -15.11 26.08 1.55
CA LEU A 225 -15.69 25.62 2.82
C LEU A 225 -14.93 26.14 4.05
N ARG A 226 -13.59 26.28 3.96
CA ARG A 226 -12.77 26.87 5.03
C ARG A 226 -13.05 28.36 5.21
N GLU A 227 -13.20 29.11 4.14
CA GLU A 227 -13.56 30.54 4.19
C GLU A 227 -14.91 30.75 4.88
N GLY A 228 -15.90 29.89 4.62
CA GLY A 228 -17.18 29.91 5.33
C GLY A 228 -17.00 29.74 6.83
N ARG A 229 -16.25 28.72 7.26
CA ARG A 229 -15.99 28.46 8.70
C ARG A 229 -15.20 29.57 9.40
N LYS A 230 -14.28 30.24 8.71
CA LYS A 230 -13.55 31.39 9.26
C LYS A 230 -14.49 32.58 9.54
N LYS A 231 -15.49 32.81 8.71
CA LYS A 231 -16.50 33.85 8.93
C LYS A 231 -17.34 33.59 10.19
N ASP A 232 -17.57 32.34 10.52
CA ASP A 232 -18.35 31.92 11.69
C ASP A 232 -17.53 31.94 13.00
N ASN A 233 -16.28 32.38 12.97
CA ASN A 233 -15.37 32.47 14.12
C ASN A 233 -15.23 31.15 14.92
N LEU A 234 -15.25 30.00 14.21
CA LEU A 234 -15.21 28.68 14.80
C LEU A 234 -13.79 28.33 15.25
N LEU A 235 -13.64 27.95 16.52
CA LEU A 235 -12.37 27.44 17.04
C LEU A 235 -12.11 26.04 16.49
N THR A 236 -10.92 25.85 15.92
CA THR A 236 -10.51 24.56 15.35
C THR A 236 -9.19 24.11 15.98
N GLY A 237 -9.09 22.82 16.31
CA GLY A 237 -7.86 22.18 16.80
C GLY A 237 -7.59 20.89 16.03
N ALA A 238 -6.32 20.54 15.84
CA ALA A 238 -5.90 19.27 15.26
C ALA A 238 -5.14 18.44 16.30
N ILE A 239 -5.48 17.14 16.41
CA ILE A 239 -4.77 16.20 17.25
C ILE A 239 -3.67 15.58 16.39
N VAL A 240 -2.40 15.85 16.75
CA VAL A 240 -1.23 15.38 16.01
C VAL A 240 -0.34 14.51 16.89
N GLY A 241 0.31 13.52 16.30
CA GLY A 241 1.21 12.61 17.01
C GLY A 241 1.55 11.38 16.16
N TYR A 242 2.36 10.49 16.69
CA TYR A 242 2.74 9.25 16.01
C TYR A 242 1.53 8.33 15.78
N THR A 243 1.69 7.41 14.82
CA THR A 243 0.74 6.29 14.64
C THR A 243 0.63 5.51 15.96
N ASN A 244 -0.57 4.99 16.22
CA ASN A 244 -0.87 4.23 17.43
C ASN A 244 -0.62 4.96 18.79
N ALA A 245 -0.54 6.30 18.78
CA ALA A 245 -0.36 7.13 19.99
C ALA A 245 -1.68 7.49 20.70
N GLY A 246 -2.79 6.84 20.38
CA GLY A 246 -4.08 7.05 21.03
C GLY A 246 -4.84 8.32 20.59
N LYS A 247 -4.53 8.91 19.42
CA LYS A 247 -5.19 10.14 18.93
C LYS A 247 -6.70 9.96 18.74
N SER A 248 -7.11 8.89 18.08
CA SER A 248 -8.53 8.58 17.83
C SER A 248 -9.26 8.25 19.12
N THR A 249 -8.61 7.54 20.05
CA THR A 249 -9.12 7.26 21.38
C THR A 249 -9.33 8.55 22.17
N LEU A 250 -8.36 9.48 22.11
CA LEU A 250 -8.51 10.80 22.76
C LEU A 250 -9.70 11.57 22.17
N LEU A 251 -9.83 11.61 20.83
CA LEU A 251 -10.98 12.26 20.19
C LEU A 251 -12.30 11.64 20.63
N ASN A 252 -12.39 10.29 20.67
CA ASN A 252 -13.59 9.58 21.10
C ASN A 252 -13.93 9.86 22.56
N THR A 253 -12.94 9.83 23.44
CA THR A 253 -13.14 10.13 24.87
C THR A 253 -13.67 11.53 25.10
N LEU A 254 -13.16 12.51 24.35
CA LEU A 254 -13.58 13.91 24.47
C LEU A 254 -14.93 14.21 23.80
N THR A 255 -15.28 13.53 22.72
CA THR A 255 -16.44 13.91 21.89
C THR A 255 -17.52 12.84 21.82
N HIS A 256 -17.31 11.66 22.38
CA HIS A 256 -18.19 10.47 22.28
C HIS A 256 -18.56 10.12 20.82
N ALA A 257 -17.62 10.29 19.90
CA ALA A 257 -17.88 10.31 18.45
C ALA A 257 -17.97 8.94 17.79
N GLY A 258 -17.56 7.85 18.47
CA GLY A 258 -17.55 6.49 17.90
C GLY A 258 -16.66 6.37 16.66
N VAL A 259 -15.55 7.12 16.60
CA VAL A 259 -14.55 6.96 15.53
C VAL A 259 -13.87 5.60 15.69
N LEU A 260 -13.55 4.95 14.58
CA LEU A 260 -12.89 3.64 14.57
C LEU A 260 -11.57 3.71 15.36
N GLU A 261 -11.50 2.89 16.40
CA GLU A 261 -10.28 2.67 17.18
C GLU A 261 -9.76 1.27 16.83
N GLU A 262 -8.58 1.21 16.27
CA GLU A 262 -7.87 -0.04 16.00
C GLU A 262 -6.44 0.09 16.51
N ASP A 263 -5.96 -0.97 17.15
CA ASP A 263 -4.56 -1.10 17.56
C ASP A 263 -3.68 -1.50 16.34
N LYS A 264 -3.70 -0.64 15.32
CA LYS A 264 -2.96 -0.81 14.07
C LYS A 264 -2.41 0.52 13.60
N LEU A 265 -1.25 0.47 12.96
CA LEU A 265 -0.67 1.65 12.34
C LEU A 265 -1.59 2.20 11.25
N PHE A 266 -1.67 3.52 11.15
CA PHE A 266 -2.54 4.22 10.18
C PHE A 266 -4.02 3.81 10.24
N ALA A 267 -4.55 3.53 11.44
CA ALA A 267 -5.98 3.28 11.62
C ALA A 267 -6.84 4.42 11.05
N THR A 268 -6.39 5.67 11.21
CA THR A 268 -7.00 6.87 10.62
C THR A 268 -6.14 7.37 9.45
N LEU A 269 -6.67 7.27 8.23
CA LEU A 269 -6.08 7.89 7.03
C LEU A 269 -6.87 9.14 6.61
N ASP A 270 -8.19 9.07 6.63
CA ASP A 270 -9.06 10.20 6.32
C ASP A 270 -9.30 11.04 7.60
N PRO A 271 -8.96 12.35 7.61
CA PRO A 271 -9.16 13.19 8.79
C PRO A 271 -10.63 13.25 9.22
N THR A 272 -10.88 13.03 10.50
CA THR A 272 -12.25 13.08 11.06
C THR A 272 -12.38 14.26 12.01
N THR A 273 -13.30 15.18 11.73
CA THR A 273 -13.58 16.36 12.57
C THR A 273 -14.82 16.13 13.43
N ARG A 274 -14.74 16.46 14.71
CA ARG A 274 -15.85 16.38 15.69
C ARG A 274 -15.95 17.65 16.50
N VAL A 275 -17.14 17.91 17.01
CA VAL A 275 -17.42 19.06 17.87
C VAL A 275 -17.24 18.66 19.32
N LEU A 276 -16.43 19.41 20.04
CA LEU A 276 -16.31 19.37 21.48
C LEU A 276 -17.04 20.58 22.07
N GLU A 277 -18.01 20.34 22.94
CA GLU A 277 -18.69 21.40 23.70
C GLU A 277 -17.99 21.62 25.03
N LEU A 278 -17.50 22.83 25.24
CA LEU A 278 -16.88 23.25 26.50
C LEU A 278 -17.89 23.83 27.48
N PRO A 279 -17.57 23.85 28.78
CA PRO A 279 -18.33 24.60 29.78
C PRO A 279 -18.48 26.06 29.33
N GLY A 280 -19.70 26.60 29.30
CA GLY A 280 -19.97 27.93 28.77
C GLY A 280 -20.50 27.97 27.32
N LYS A 281 -20.90 26.81 26.76
CA LYS A 281 -21.49 26.67 25.41
C LYS A 281 -20.53 27.04 24.25
N GLN A 282 -19.24 27.13 24.53
CA GLN A 282 -18.24 27.28 23.46
C GLN A 282 -18.05 25.96 22.71
N LYS A 283 -17.96 26.01 21.38
CA LYS A 283 -17.74 24.85 20.53
C LYS A 283 -16.35 24.90 19.93
N ILE A 284 -15.62 23.78 20.03
CA ILE A 284 -14.33 23.58 19.39
C ILE A 284 -14.47 22.42 18.41
N TYR A 285 -13.97 22.61 17.19
CA TYR A 285 -13.88 21.55 16.19
C TYR A 285 -12.53 20.86 16.33
N LEU A 286 -12.50 19.61 16.82
CA LEU A 286 -11.31 18.78 16.92
C LEU A 286 -11.22 17.85 15.72
N THR A 287 -10.05 17.82 15.08
CA THR A 287 -9.79 16.96 13.95
C THR A 287 -8.74 15.92 14.33
N ASP A 288 -9.07 14.64 14.21
CA ASP A 288 -8.11 13.55 14.23
C ASP A 288 -7.33 13.53 12.90
N THR A 289 -6.02 13.38 12.99
CA THR A 289 -5.14 13.42 11.83
C THR A 289 -4.40 12.10 11.66
N VAL A 290 -3.86 11.88 10.46
CA VAL A 290 -2.97 10.76 10.18
C VAL A 290 -1.77 10.79 11.10
N GLY A 291 -1.40 9.64 11.66
CA GLY A 291 -0.24 9.52 12.55
C GLY A 291 1.08 9.67 11.82
N PHE A 292 2.07 10.25 12.50
CA PHE A 292 3.44 10.28 12.01
C PHE A 292 4.10 8.90 12.14
N ILE A 293 5.06 8.63 11.26
CA ILE A 293 5.86 7.41 11.22
C ILE A 293 7.31 7.78 10.96
N ARG A 294 8.24 6.92 11.40
CA ARG A 294 9.67 7.08 11.08
C ARG A 294 9.90 6.86 9.59
N LYS A 295 10.93 7.47 9.03
CA LYS A 295 11.36 7.31 7.62
C LYS A 295 10.23 7.48 6.60
N LEU A 296 9.29 8.41 6.85
CA LEU A 296 8.22 8.69 5.90
C LEU A 296 8.81 9.25 4.60
N PRO A 297 8.59 8.60 3.44
CA PRO A 297 9.12 9.07 2.17
C PRO A 297 8.59 10.46 1.81
N HIS A 298 9.47 11.34 1.34
CA HIS A 298 9.14 12.74 1.04
C HIS A 298 7.97 12.90 0.05
N HIS A 299 7.85 12.00 -0.92
CA HIS A 299 6.76 12.06 -1.90
C HIS A 299 5.39 11.63 -1.31
N LEU A 300 5.36 10.93 -0.17
CA LEU A 300 4.14 10.65 0.58
C LEU A 300 3.70 11.84 1.42
N ILE A 301 4.61 12.72 1.86
CA ILE A 301 4.27 13.91 2.64
C ILE A 301 3.30 14.81 1.88
N GLU A 302 3.42 14.89 0.55
CA GLU A 302 2.46 15.64 -0.27
C GLU A 302 1.04 15.05 -0.26
N ALA A 303 0.90 13.75 -0.02
CA ALA A 303 -0.40 13.10 0.11
C ALA A 303 -1.08 13.41 1.45
N PHE A 304 -0.32 13.89 2.46
CA PHE A 304 -0.84 14.28 3.77
C PHE A 304 -1.22 15.76 3.89
N LYS A 305 -0.95 16.58 2.89
CA LYS A 305 -1.33 18.00 2.85
C LYS A 305 -2.74 18.21 2.32
#